data_dc71624fd8d6394e7348192199c18da6
#
_entry.id   dc71624fd8d6394e7348192199c18da6
#
_cell.length_a   1.000
_cell.length_b   1.000
_cell.length_c   1.000
_cell.angle_alpha   90.00
_cell.angle_beta   90.00
_cell.angle_gamma   90.00
#
_symmetry.space_group_name_H-M   'P 1'
#
loop_
_entity.id
_entity.type
_entity.pdbx_description
1 polymer ?
#
loop_
_entity_poly.entity_id
_entity_poly.type
_entity_poly.pdbx_seq_one_letter_code
_entity_poly.pdbx_strand_id
1 'polypeptide(L)'
;MSERVIEADYLIIGAGASAMAFADEILSHSTSSLVIVDRRDSPGGHWNDAYPFVRLHQPSEFYGVNSRELGQQVKYVSGLNNGLYNLASGSEILAYYDQVMQQRFLPSGRVRYFPMCDVIGDSRFQSIPTGQVYSFMAKKGIVDAAYCTFEIPSTHRPNYTLAPGVRSVSPNELPKIARPTDRYLIAGAGKTAIDVGLWLLERGVNPDCIRWIIPRDFWFLNRANIQPGEEFFVQSFGSVAAQLEAVGAAASISGLFDRLESAEQLLRLDPDIRPTAYRCAVVSKEELAQLRRIRNVVRMGHVRDIQQERITLDKGQIALTAADVVIDCTASGISRRPMTSIWADKKINLQLVRTCQPLFSAALIGFVEATLDSDQALKNSICTPVPFPVVDTDWLTMLAVSTKNRVAWRKYPEIEKWLAQSRLNGFFALAARAKPDESEKMMVLQRVQVAASAASSRMPALLQALN
;
A
#
# COMPACT_ATOMS: atom_id res chain seq x y z
N MET A 1 22.01 23.90 -26.25
CA MET A 1 20.69 23.38 -26.73
C MET A 1 19.64 24.37 -26.25
N SER A 2 18.70 24.78 -27.09
CA SER A 2 17.62 25.70 -26.71
C SER A 2 16.70 25.00 -25.70
N GLU A 3 16.38 25.66 -24.61
CA GLU A 3 15.40 25.22 -23.62
C GLU A 3 14.02 25.17 -24.30
N ARG A 4 13.35 24.01 -24.18
CA ARG A 4 11.99 23.83 -24.75
C ARG A 4 10.97 24.10 -23.65
N VAL A 5 10.08 25.06 -23.88
CA VAL A 5 8.96 25.37 -22.98
C VAL A 5 7.77 24.46 -23.27
N ILE A 6 7.24 23.82 -22.24
CA ILE A 6 6.08 22.92 -22.28
C ILE A 6 4.99 23.54 -21.40
N GLU A 7 3.80 23.70 -21.96
CA GLU A 7 2.63 24.20 -21.24
C GLU A 7 1.58 23.09 -21.09
N ALA A 8 1.00 22.97 -19.91
CA ALA A 8 -0.19 22.16 -19.64
C ALA A 8 -0.90 22.67 -18.37
N ASP A 9 -2.09 22.13 -18.10
CA ASP A 9 -2.80 22.47 -16.87
C ASP A 9 -2.07 21.90 -15.65
N TYR A 10 -1.62 20.63 -15.71
CA TYR A 10 -0.89 19.99 -14.61
C TYR A 10 0.43 19.36 -15.08
N LEU A 11 1.45 19.48 -14.23
CA LEU A 11 2.62 18.62 -14.24
C LEU A 11 2.47 17.56 -13.16
N ILE A 12 2.53 16.28 -13.53
CA ILE A 12 2.49 15.14 -12.60
C ILE A 12 3.90 14.57 -12.49
N ILE A 13 4.45 14.56 -11.28
CA ILE A 13 5.78 14.03 -10.97
C ILE A 13 5.63 12.56 -10.58
N GLY A 14 6.12 11.67 -11.44
CA GLY A 14 5.98 10.22 -11.35
C GLY A 14 4.86 9.67 -12.24
N ALA A 15 5.05 8.45 -12.75
CA ALA A 15 4.05 7.64 -13.46
C ALA A 15 3.72 6.35 -12.68
N GLY A 16 3.83 6.41 -11.37
CA GLY A 16 3.45 5.31 -10.47
C GLY A 16 1.93 5.20 -10.30
N ALA A 17 1.50 4.18 -9.57
CA ALA A 17 0.09 3.84 -9.37
C ALA A 17 -0.78 5.02 -8.91
N SER A 18 -0.29 5.84 -7.96
CA SER A 18 -1.03 7.01 -7.47
C SER A 18 -1.15 8.11 -8.54
N ALA A 19 -0.07 8.36 -9.31
CA ALA A 19 -0.10 9.31 -10.42
C ALA A 19 -1.13 8.89 -11.48
N MET A 20 -1.13 7.61 -11.84
CA MET A 20 -2.06 7.06 -12.83
C MET A 20 -3.52 7.14 -12.36
N ALA A 21 -3.78 6.84 -11.08
CA ALA A 21 -5.12 6.93 -10.50
C ALA A 21 -5.63 8.37 -10.45
N PHE A 22 -4.79 9.34 -10.08
CA PHE A 22 -5.12 10.76 -10.12
C PHE A 22 -5.38 11.26 -11.55
N ALA A 23 -4.46 10.94 -12.48
CA ALA A 23 -4.57 11.35 -13.89
C ALA A 23 -5.84 10.84 -14.55
N ASP A 24 -6.24 9.61 -14.26
CA ASP A 24 -7.47 8.99 -14.76
C ASP A 24 -8.73 9.78 -14.38
N GLU A 25 -8.80 10.26 -13.13
CA GLU A 25 -9.93 11.08 -12.66
C GLU A 25 -9.94 12.47 -13.31
N ILE A 26 -8.78 13.11 -13.45
CA ILE A 26 -8.68 14.39 -14.17
C ILE A 26 -9.14 14.21 -15.63
N LEU A 27 -8.74 13.13 -16.30
CA LEU A 27 -9.17 12.86 -17.67
C LEU A 27 -10.66 12.52 -17.77
N SER A 28 -11.25 11.91 -16.75
CA SER A 28 -12.64 11.51 -16.73
C SER A 28 -13.60 12.67 -16.42
N HIS A 29 -13.15 13.61 -15.59
CA HIS A 29 -14.04 14.64 -14.99
C HIS A 29 -13.66 16.08 -15.32
N SER A 30 -12.64 16.29 -16.18
CA SER A 30 -12.27 17.63 -16.64
C SER A 30 -11.78 17.59 -18.09
N THR A 31 -11.53 18.76 -18.68
CA THR A 31 -10.91 18.94 -20.00
C THR A 31 -9.41 19.24 -19.90
N SER A 32 -8.83 19.18 -18.71
CA SER A 32 -7.45 19.56 -18.45
C SER A 32 -6.42 18.72 -19.20
N SER A 33 -5.33 19.37 -19.56
CA SER A 33 -4.14 18.76 -20.19
C SER A 33 -3.10 18.41 -19.13
N LEU A 34 -2.40 17.29 -19.30
CA LEU A 34 -1.45 16.71 -18.37
C LEU A 34 -0.08 16.53 -19.01
N VAL A 35 0.97 16.82 -18.26
CA VAL A 35 2.32 16.34 -18.52
C VAL A 35 2.70 15.41 -17.40
N ILE A 36 3.11 14.19 -17.73
CA ILE A 36 3.56 13.18 -16.77
C ILE A 36 5.06 12.96 -16.99
N VAL A 37 5.86 13.09 -15.94
CA VAL A 37 7.32 12.93 -15.98
C VAL A 37 7.72 11.81 -15.03
N ASP A 38 8.46 10.81 -15.50
CA ASP A 38 8.99 9.73 -14.67
C ASP A 38 10.46 9.44 -15.01
N ARG A 39 11.25 9.13 -13.97
CA ARG A 39 12.66 8.75 -14.13
C ARG A 39 12.85 7.34 -14.72
N ARG A 40 11.82 6.50 -14.66
CA ARG A 40 11.80 5.16 -15.24
C ARG A 40 11.35 5.21 -16.69
N ASP A 41 11.69 4.17 -17.42
CA ASP A 41 11.34 4.01 -18.83
C ASP A 41 9.84 3.76 -19.03
N SER A 42 9.21 3.08 -18.08
CA SER A 42 7.83 2.61 -18.20
C SER A 42 6.96 3.06 -17.01
N PRO A 43 5.63 3.24 -17.20
CA PRO A 43 4.71 3.52 -16.11
C PRO A 43 4.63 2.34 -15.15
N GLY A 44 4.18 2.62 -13.89
CA GLY A 44 4.08 1.60 -12.84
C GLY A 44 4.94 1.91 -11.60
N GLY A 45 5.81 2.91 -11.68
CA GLY A 45 6.60 3.36 -10.52
C GLY A 45 7.51 2.24 -9.99
N HIS A 46 7.47 1.99 -8.67
CA HIS A 46 8.33 0.99 -7.99
C HIS A 46 8.11 -0.46 -8.47
N TRP A 47 7.01 -0.77 -9.16
CA TRP A 47 6.79 -2.10 -9.74
C TRP A 47 7.83 -2.47 -10.79
N ASN A 48 8.42 -1.47 -11.47
CA ASN A 48 9.51 -1.69 -12.42
C ASN A 48 10.77 -2.29 -11.78
N ASP A 49 10.94 -2.06 -10.48
CA ASP A 49 12.12 -2.51 -9.72
C ASP A 49 11.77 -3.63 -8.73
N ALA A 50 10.52 -4.09 -8.68
CA ALA A 50 10.06 -5.11 -7.74
C ALA A 50 10.61 -6.51 -8.06
N TYR A 51 10.70 -7.38 -7.06
CA TYR A 51 11.18 -8.75 -7.23
C TYR A 51 10.19 -9.60 -8.06
N PRO A 52 10.69 -10.61 -8.85
CA PRO A 52 9.86 -11.29 -9.86
C PRO A 52 8.66 -12.07 -9.30
N PHE A 53 8.70 -12.50 -8.04
CA PHE A 53 7.62 -13.26 -7.40
C PHE A 53 6.66 -12.39 -6.56
N VAL A 54 6.78 -11.07 -6.66
CA VAL A 54 5.88 -10.15 -5.94
C VAL A 54 4.44 -10.28 -6.45
N ARG A 55 3.50 -10.25 -5.50
CA ARG A 55 2.07 -10.12 -5.76
C ARG A 55 1.46 -9.02 -4.91
N LEU A 56 0.32 -8.49 -5.36
CA LEU A 56 -0.51 -7.69 -4.47
C LEU A 56 -0.84 -8.50 -3.21
N HIS A 57 -1.11 -7.84 -2.10
CA HIS A 57 -1.65 -8.50 -0.91
C HIS A 57 -3.14 -8.20 -0.66
N GLN A 58 -3.74 -7.40 -1.49
CA GLN A 58 -5.20 -7.22 -1.61
C GLN A 58 -5.67 -7.70 -2.98
N PRO A 59 -6.95 -8.03 -3.15
CA PRO A 59 -7.50 -8.43 -4.44
C PRO A 59 -7.19 -7.42 -5.56
N SER A 60 -6.90 -7.93 -6.75
CA SER A 60 -6.52 -7.14 -7.93
C SER A 60 -7.59 -6.11 -8.31
N GLU A 61 -8.85 -6.44 -8.05
CA GLU A 61 -10.01 -5.58 -8.33
C GLU A 61 -9.93 -4.22 -7.62
N PHE A 62 -9.30 -4.14 -6.46
CA PHE A 62 -9.13 -2.90 -5.70
C PHE A 62 -7.93 -2.07 -6.15
N TYR A 63 -7.21 -2.51 -7.18
CA TYR A 63 -5.98 -1.88 -7.63
C TYR A 63 -6.10 -1.29 -9.03
N GLY A 64 -5.30 -0.27 -9.34
CA GLY A 64 -5.23 0.37 -10.66
C GLY A 64 -5.90 1.74 -10.74
N VAL A 65 -6.48 2.06 -11.92
CA VAL A 65 -7.22 3.29 -12.19
C VAL A 65 -8.73 3.02 -12.17
N ASN A 66 -9.55 4.05 -11.98
CA ASN A 66 -11.00 3.87 -11.82
C ASN A 66 -11.70 3.43 -13.12
N SER A 67 -11.23 3.90 -14.26
CA SER A 67 -11.82 3.62 -15.58
C SER A 67 -11.51 2.25 -16.18
N ARG A 68 -10.58 1.49 -15.59
CA ARG A 68 -10.16 0.17 -16.10
C ARG A 68 -9.83 -0.78 -14.97
N GLU A 69 -10.32 -2.01 -15.06
CA GLU A 69 -10.04 -3.07 -14.10
C GLU A 69 -8.64 -3.67 -14.33
N LEU A 70 -7.99 -4.09 -13.23
CA LEU A 70 -6.78 -4.88 -13.25
C LEU A 70 -7.14 -6.37 -13.15
N GLY A 71 -6.74 -7.13 -14.17
CA GLY A 71 -6.94 -8.57 -14.22
C GLY A 71 -8.37 -9.00 -14.51
N GLN A 72 -8.64 -10.25 -14.25
CA GLN A 72 -9.97 -10.86 -14.33
C GLN A 72 -10.49 -11.10 -12.92
N GLN A 73 -11.80 -10.99 -12.72
CA GLN A 73 -12.45 -11.28 -11.44
C GLN A 73 -12.52 -12.81 -11.19
N VAL A 74 -11.37 -13.42 -11.01
CA VAL A 74 -11.24 -14.87 -10.79
C VAL A 74 -10.76 -15.17 -9.38
N LYS A 75 -11.20 -16.28 -8.83
CA LYS A 75 -10.74 -16.80 -7.53
C LYS A 75 -9.69 -17.87 -7.73
N TYR A 76 -8.79 -17.98 -6.77
CA TYR A 76 -7.92 -19.14 -6.70
C TYR A 76 -8.75 -20.41 -6.47
N VAL A 77 -8.45 -21.44 -7.24
CA VAL A 77 -9.10 -22.76 -7.14
C VAL A 77 -8.26 -23.76 -6.34
N SER A 78 -7.07 -23.35 -5.89
CA SER A 78 -6.15 -24.16 -5.10
C SER A 78 -5.10 -23.29 -4.40
N GLY A 79 -4.26 -23.88 -3.57
CA GLY A 79 -3.15 -23.22 -2.86
C GLY A 79 -3.61 -22.42 -1.64
N LEU A 80 -2.71 -21.58 -1.13
CA LEU A 80 -2.87 -20.87 0.15
C LEU A 80 -3.95 -19.78 0.14
N ASN A 81 -4.47 -19.44 -1.02
CA ASN A 81 -5.51 -18.44 -1.21
C ASN A 81 -6.78 -19.02 -1.87
N ASN A 82 -6.97 -20.36 -1.80
CA ASN A 82 -8.12 -21.04 -2.38
C ASN A 82 -9.43 -20.39 -1.96
N GLY A 83 -10.31 -20.12 -2.93
CA GLY A 83 -11.61 -19.46 -2.73
C GLY A 83 -11.55 -17.92 -2.63
N LEU A 84 -10.38 -17.32 -2.48
CA LEU A 84 -10.20 -15.87 -2.44
C LEU A 84 -9.89 -15.32 -3.84
N TYR A 85 -10.22 -14.06 -4.08
CA TYR A 85 -9.91 -13.37 -5.33
C TYR A 85 -8.41 -13.24 -5.57
N ASN A 86 -8.02 -13.27 -6.85
CA ASN A 86 -6.63 -13.31 -7.27
C ASN A 86 -5.85 -12.05 -6.90
N LEU A 87 -4.56 -12.26 -6.72
CA LEU A 87 -3.56 -11.24 -6.41
C LEU A 87 -2.66 -11.07 -7.64
N ALA A 88 -2.76 -9.94 -8.33
CA ALA A 88 -1.96 -9.68 -9.52
C ALA A 88 -0.46 -9.70 -9.20
N SER A 89 0.30 -10.30 -10.09
CA SER A 89 1.77 -10.28 -10.09
C SER A 89 2.32 -8.91 -10.52
N GLY A 90 3.59 -8.65 -10.24
CA GLY A 90 4.28 -7.43 -10.70
C GLY A 90 4.22 -7.26 -12.21
N SER A 91 4.38 -8.34 -12.98
CA SER A 91 4.29 -8.30 -14.45
C SER A 91 2.89 -7.96 -14.97
N GLU A 92 1.84 -8.49 -14.35
CA GLU A 92 0.45 -8.14 -14.69
C GLU A 92 0.17 -6.66 -14.41
N ILE A 93 0.70 -6.12 -13.31
CA ILE A 93 0.54 -4.71 -12.95
C ILE A 93 1.27 -3.80 -13.95
N LEU A 94 2.49 -4.14 -14.35
CA LEU A 94 3.25 -3.36 -15.34
C LEU A 94 2.56 -3.37 -16.70
N ALA A 95 2.15 -4.53 -17.19
CA ALA A 95 1.40 -4.65 -18.44
C ALA A 95 0.08 -3.84 -18.40
N TYR A 96 -0.60 -3.85 -17.25
CA TYR A 96 -1.82 -3.07 -17.04
C TYR A 96 -1.56 -1.56 -17.14
N TYR A 97 -0.52 -1.02 -16.48
CA TYR A 97 -0.22 0.41 -16.53
C TYR A 97 0.27 0.85 -17.91
N ASP A 98 1.01 0.00 -18.61
CA ASP A 98 1.35 0.27 -20.01
C ASP A 98 0.08 0.36 -20.87
N GLN A 99 -0.85 -0.58 -20.74
CA GLN A 99 -2.13 -0.54 -21.44
C GLN A 99 -2.95 0.72 -21.11
N VAL A 100 -3.00 1.15 -19.86
CA VAL A 100 -3.68 2.39 -19.47
C VAL A 100 -3.03 3.59 -20.16
N MET A 101 -1.69 3.67 -20.15
CA MET A 101 -0.96 4.74 -20.82
C MET A 101 -1.22 4.75 -22.32
N GLN A 102 -1.02 3.61 -23.01
CA GLN A 102 -1.07 3.51 -24.47
C GLN A 102 -2.48 3.53 -25.06
N GLN A 103 -3.48 3.01 -24.33
CA GLN A 103 -4.83 2.84 -24.88
C GLN A 103 -5.82 3.89 -24.38
N ARG A 104 -5.51 4.61 -23.30
CA ARG A 104 -6.40 5.61 -22.73
C ARG A 104 -5.75 7.00 -22.60
N PHE A 105 -4.58 7.11 -21.99
CA PHE A 105 -3.99 8.40 -21.67
C PHE A 105 -3.47 9.10 -22.93
N LEU A 106 -2.56 8.49 -23.66
CA LEU A 106 -1.98 9.07 -24.87
C LEU A 106 -3.03 9.31 -25.98
N PRO A 107 -3.96 8.35 -26.27
CA PRO A 107 -4.98 8.58 -27.30
C PRO A 107 -6.00 9.68 -26.95
N SER A 108 -6.09 10.11 -25.68
CA SER A 108 -6.93 11.25 -25.29
C SER A 108 -6.49 12.58 -25.96
N GLY A 109 -5.26 12.67 -26.48
CA GLY A 109 -4.66 13.89 -27.00
C GLY A 109 -4.34 14.93 -25.91
N ARG A 110 -4.66 14.66 -24.65
CA ARG A 110 -4.48 15.57 -23.52
C ARG A 110 -3.30 15.23 -22.61
N VAL A 111 -2.67 14.07 -22.81
CA VAL A 111 -1.52 13.61 -22.02
C VAL A 111 -0.26 13.61 -22.88
N ARG A 112 0.80 14.20 -22.34
CA ARG A 112 2.18 14.04 -22.83
C ARG A 112 2.98 13.32 -21.76
N TYR A 113 3.59 12.20 -22.12
CA TYR A 113 4.40 11.38 -21.22
C TYR A 113 5.88 11.52 -21.54
N PHE A 114 6.69 11.79 -20.52
CA PHE A 114 8.14 11.95 -20.59
C PHE A 114 8.80 10.90 -19.69
N PRO A 115 9.02 9.67 -20.18
CA PRO A 115 9.82 8.67 -19.48
C PRO A 115 11.30 9.05 -19.48
N MET A 116 12.10 8.42 -18.63
CA MET A 116 13.53 8.67 -18.46
C MET A 116 13.85 10.14 -18.28
N CYS A 117 12.99 10.86 -17.53
CA CYS A 117 13.17 12.27 -17.23
C CYS A 117 13.09 12.50 -15.71
N ASP A 118 13.98 13.35 -15.20
CA ASP A 118 14.00 13.71 -13.78
C ASP A 118 13.66 15.19 -13.58
N VAL A 119 12.91 15.49 -12.53
CA VAL A 119 12.53 16.86 -12.20
C VAL A 119 13.70 17.55 -11.50
N ILE A 120 14.12 18.70 -12.03
CA ILE A 120 15.27 19.49 -11.58
C ILE A 120 14.82 20.89 -11.09
N GLY A 121 14.05 20.92 -10.01
CA GLY A 121 13.46 22.16 -9.45
C GLY A 121 11.98 22.31 -9.77
N ASP A 122 11.40 23.45 -9.42
CA ASP A 122 9.94 23.63 -9.40
C ASP A 122 9.28 23.75 -10.79
N SER A 123 10.03 24.04 -11.85
CA SER A 123 9.48 24.29 -13.19
C SER A 123 10.28 23.69 -14.32
N ARG A 124 11.21 22.76 -14.03
CA ARG A 124 12.06 22.14 -15.04
C ARG A 124 12.21 20.64 -14.82
N PHE A 125 12.37 19.91 -15.91
CA PHE A 125 12.78 18.52 -15.90
C PHE A 125 13.80 18.24 -17.00
N GLN A 126 14.60 17.19 -16.83
CA GLN A 126 15.69 16.85 -17.72
C GLN A 126 15.60 15.40 -18.17
N SER A 127 15.79 15.17 -19.46
CA SER A 127 15.98 13.83 -20.01
C SER A 127 17.28 13.23 -19.49
N ILE A 128 17.23 12.09 -18.84
CA ILE A 128 18.38 11.38 -18.29
C ILE A 128 19.34 10.93 -19.42
N PRO A 129 18.84 10.31 -20.54
CA PRO A 129 19.73 9.85 -21.60
C PRO A 129 20.39 10.97 -22.40
N THR A 130 19.71 12.11 -22.61
CA THR A 130 20.19 13.14 -23.54
C THR A 130 20.68 14.42 -22.86
N GLY A 131 20.36 14.61 -21.58
CA GLY A 131 20.61 15.86 -20.85
C GLY A 131 19.74 17.05 -21.34
N GLN A 132 18.80 16.84 -22.27
CA GLN A 132 17.91 17.90 -22.74
C GLN A 132 17.05 18.42 -21.57
N VAL A 133 17.09 19.73 -21.35
CA VAL A 133 16.28 20.41 -20.33
C VAL A 133 15.00 20.92 -20.97
N TYR A 134 13.90 20.78 -20.23
CA TYR A 134 12.58 21.28 -20.55
C TYR A 134 12.13 22.22 -19.43
N SER A 135 11.68 23.41 -19.78
CA SER A 135 10.94 24.30 -18.87
C SER A 135 9.46 23.96 -18.90
N PHE A 136 8.81 23.97 -17.77
CA PHE A 136 7.39 23.66 -17.65
C PHE A 136 6.60 24.86 -17.09
N MET A 137 5.46 25.15 -17.70
CA MET A 137 4.49 26.12 -17.22
C MET A 137 3.18 25.42 -16.86
N ALA A 138 2.94 25.23 -15.55
CA ALA A 138 1.69 24.70 -15.01
C ALA A 138 0.65 25.83 -14.92
N LYS A 139 -0.48 25.68 -15.61
CA LYS A 139 -1.59 26.66 -15.51
C LYS A 139 -2.35 26.50 -14.19
N LYS A 140 -2.59 25.25 -13.76
CA LYS A 140 -3.35 24.92 -12.56
C LYS A 140 -2.45 24.46 -11.40
N GLY A 141 -1.47 23.58 -11.66
CA GLY A 141 -0.59 23.17 -10.59
C GLY A 141 0.37 22.02 -10.91
N ILE A 142 1.18 21.68 -9.91
CA ILE A 142 2.13 20.57 -9.93
C ILE A 142 1.64 19.48 -8.96
N VAL A 143 1.55 18.25 -9.43
CA VAL A 143 1.10 17.09 -8.64
C VAL A 143 2.31 16.28 -8.24
N ASP A 144 2.66 16.29 -6.96
CA ASP A 144 3.72 15.42 -6.41
C ASP A 144 3.12 14.03 -6.10
N ALA A 145 3.15 13.17 -7.11
CA ALA A 145 2.74 11.78 -6.96
C ALA A 145 3.86 10.88 -6.39
N ALA A 146 5.04 11.44 -6.18
CA ALA A 146 6.16 10.81 -5.50
C ALA A 146 6.23 11.19 -4.01
N TYR A 147 5.27 11.96 -3.48
CA TYR A 147 5.26 12.37 -2.08
C TYR A 147 5.28 11.18 -1.12
N CYS A 148 4.53 10.11 -1.42
CA CYS A 148 4.59 8.83 -0.72
C CYS A 148 5.45 7.84 -1.53
N THR A 149 6.76 8.07 -1.61
CA THR A 149 7.70 7.19 -2.32
C THR A 149 7.87 5.86 -1.58
N PHE A 150 7.96 4.76 -2.34
CA PHE A 150 8.28 3.45 -1.80
C PHE A 150 9.75 3.13 -1.97
N GLU A 151 10.42 2.77 -0.88
CA GLU A 151 11.71 2.10 -0.92
C GLU A 151 11.52 0.60 -1.02
N ILE A 152 12.17 -0.02 -1.98
CA ILE A 152 12.14 -1.46 -2.20
C ILE A 152 13.54 -2.05 -2.13
N PRO A 153 13.70 -3.34 -1.82
CA PRO A 153 15.02 -3.93 -1.58
C PRO A 153 16.03 -3.75 -2.72
N SER A 154 15.58 -3.76 -3.99
CA SER A 154 16.48 -3.60 -5.15
C SER A 154 17.08 -2.19 -5.30
N THR A 155 16.43 -1.16 -4.75
CA THR A 155 16.87 0.25 -4.83
C THR A 155 17.28 0.83 -3.49
N HIS A 156 17.08 0.06 -2.41
CA HIS A 156 17.41 0.43 -1.05
C HIS A 156 18.89 0.22 -0.74
N ARG A 157 19.48 1.11 0.06
CA ARG A 157 20.74 0.86 0.71
C ARG A 157 20.48 0.34 2.11
N PRO A 158 21.01 -0.87 2.46
CA PRO A 158 20.86 -1.40 3.81
C PRO A 158 21.34 -0.41 4.88
N ASN A 159 20.62 -0.31 5.99
CA ASN A 159 21.01 0.50 7.15
C ASN A 159 21.98 -0.27 8.08
N TYR A 160 22.79 -1.17 7.53
CA TYR A 160 23.80 -1.95 8.22
C TYR A 160 25.06 -2.06 7.36
N THR A 161 26.19 -2.31 8.01
CA THR A 161 27.45 -2.57 7.31
C THR A 161 27.53 -4.02 6.84
N LEU A 162 28.16 -4.23 5.70
CA LEU A 162 28.35 -5.54 5.08
C LEU A 162 29.82 -5.75 4.75
N ALA A 163 30.44 -6.76 5.35
CA ALA A 163 31.85 -7.08 5.08
C ALA A 163 32.02 -7.72 3.69
N PRO A 164 33.18 -7.49 3.04
CA PRO A 164 33.52 -8.17 1.80
C PRO A 164 33.47 -9.72 1.95
N GLY A 165 32.97 -10.39 0.91
CA GLY A 165 32.86 -11.85 0.88
C GLY A 165 31.61 -12.42 1.54
N VAL A 166 30.80 -11.64 2.23
CA VAL A 166 29.49 -12.07 2.72
C VAL A 166 28.51 -12.21 1.55
N ARG A 167 27.83 -13.35 1.48
CA ARG A 167 26.82 -13.61 0.46
C ARG A 167 25.49 -12.99 0.89
N SER A 168 25.25 -11.77 0.43
CA SER A 168 23.99 -11.05 0.62
C SER A 168 23.33 -10.78 -0.72
N VAL A 169 22.03 -11.00 -0.82
CA VAL A 169 21.24 -10.84 -2.05
C VAL A 169 19.95 -10.06 -1.76
N SER A 170 19.49 -9.32 -2.76
CA SER A 170 18.14 -8.79 -2.75
C SER A 170 17.11 -9.89 -3.10
N PRO A 171 15.83 -9.74 -2.80
CA PRO A 171 14.78 -10.63 -3.28
C PRO A 171 14.74 -10.73 -4.83
N ASN A 172 15.19 -9.71 -5.55
CA ASN A 172 15.29 -9.72 -7.02
C ASN A 172 16.33 -10.73 -7.53
N GLU A 173 17.35 -11.01 -6.73
CA GLU A 173 18.43 -11.93 -7.07
C GLU A 173 18.16 -13.35 -6.58
N LEU A 174 17.25 -13.51 -5.61
CA LEU A 174 16.94 -14.80 -5.00
C LEU A 174 16.58 -15.89 -6.03
N PRO A 175 15.75 -15.67 -7.06
CA PRO A 175 15.47 -16.66 -8.09
C PRO A 175 16.66 -16.99 -9.02
N LYS A 176 17.74 -16.21 -8.95
CA LYS A 176 18.96 -16.40 -9.77
C LYS A 176 20.06 -17.17 -9.03
N ILE A 177 19.80 -17.63 -7.80
CA ILE A 177 20.77 -18.42 -7.04
C ILE A 177 21.04 -19.73 -7.76
N ALA A 178 22.28 -19.91 -8.24
CA ALA A 178 22.68 -21.04 -9.06
C ALA A 178 23.10 -22.28 -8.27
N ARG A 179 23.25 -22.19 -6.96
CA ARG A 179 23.72 -23.28 -6.10
C ARG A 179 22.85 -23.39 -4.87
N PRO A 180 22.55 -24.60 -4.39
CA PRO A 180 21.94 -24.79 -3.08
C PRO A 180 22.73 -24.05 -1.99
N THR A 181 22.03 -23.68 -0.95
CA THR A 181 22.62 -23.06 0.24
C THR A 181 22.16 -23.86 1.46
N ASP A 182 23.00 -23.93 2.50
CA ASP A 182 22.67 -24.65 3.71
C ASP A 182 21.57 -23.94 4.49
N ARG A 183 21.59 -22.61 4.45
CA ARG A 183 20.62 -21.80 5.20
C ARG A 183 20.33 -20.46 4.52
N TYR A 184 19.05 -20.08 4.54
CA TYR A 184 18.56 -18.78 4.11
C TYR A 184 18.27 -17.92 5.34
N LEU A 185 18.90 -16.74 5.43
CA LEU A 185 18.62 -15.77 6.47
C LEU A 185 17.78 -14.63 5.90
N ILE A 186 16.55 -14.53 6.33
CA ILE A 186 15.65 -13.44 5.94
C ILE A 186 15.88 -12.28 6.94
N ALA A 187 16.35 -11.14 6.47
CA ALA A 187 16.54 -9.94 7.30
C ALA A 187 15.39 -8.96 7.07
N GLY A 188 14.52 -8.78 8.09
CA GLY A 188 13.34 -7.90 8.02
C GLY A 188 12.04 -8.65 8.26
N ALA A 189 10.93 -7.93 8.49
CA ALA A 189 9.64 -8.52 8.86
C ALA A 189 8.44 -7.96 8.09
N GLY A 190 8.67 -7.09 7.09
CA GLY A 190 7.62 -6.51 6.24
C GLY A 190 7.07 -7.49 5.19
N LYS A 191 6.20 -6.95 4.31
CA LYS A 191 5.60 -7.70 3.18
C LYS A 191 6.64 -8.48 2.37
N THR A 192 7.78 -7.87 2.07
CA THR A 192 8.87 -8.50 1.31
C THR A 192 9.40 -9.76 2.00
N ALA A 193 9.61 -9.71 3.32
CA ALA A 193 10.10 -10.87 4.08
C ALA A 193 9.05 -11.99 4.13
N ILE A 194 7.76 -11.66 4.22
CA ILE A 194 6.64 -12.60 4.13
C ILE A 194 6.69 -13.32 2.77
N ASP A 195 6.78 -12.56 1.67
CA ASP A 195 6.82 -13.14 0.32
C ASP A 195 8.05 -14.02 0.11
N VAL A 196 9.21 -13.62 0.62
CA VAL A 196 10.44 -14.43 0.56
C VAL A 196 10.25 -15.74 1.34
N GLY A 197 9.70 -15.67 2.56
CA GLY A 197 9.43 -16.85 3.37
C GLY A 197 8.48 -17.84 2.69
N LEU A 198 7.35 -17.32 2.18
CA LEU A 198 6.37 -18.13 1.43
C LEU A 198 6.98 -18.70 0.15
N TRP A 199 7.72 -17.90 -0.62
CA TRP A 199 8.36 -18.34 -1.85
C TRP A 199 9.36 -19.48 -1.61
N LEU A 200 10.20 -19.38 -0.58
CA LEU A 200 11.15 -20.44 -0.21
C LEU A 200 10.41 -21.74 0.16
N LEU A 201 9.37 -21.64 0.98
CA LEU A 201 8.56 -22.79 1.40
C LEU A 201 7.83 -23.44 0.21
N GLU A 202 7.27 -22.65 -0.70
CA GLU A 202 6.63 -23.13 -1.93
C GLU A 202 7.62 -23.83 -2.87
N ARG A 203 8.90 -23.46 -2.85
CA ARG A 203 9.99 -24.09 -3.60
C ARG A 203 10.54 -25.33 -2.88
N GLY A 204 9.95 -25.74 -1.77
CA GLY A 204 10.33 -26.94 -1.05
C GLY A 204 11.55 -26.80 -0.14
N VAL A 205 11.97 -25.56 0.15
CA VAL A 205 13.03 -25.34 1.14
C VAL A 205 12.56 -25.84 2.51
N ASN A 206 13.38 -26.67 3.17
CA ASN A 206 13.08 -27.12 4.53
C ASN A 206 12.97 -25.91 5.47
N PRO A 207 11.86 -25.74 6.21
CA PRO A 207 11.69 -24.64 7.16
C PRO A 207 12.84 -24.51 8.17
N ASP A 208 13.49 -25.60 8.55
CA ASP A 208 14.63 -25.60 9.46
C ASP A 208 15.91 -24.98 8.85
N CYS A 209 15.97 -24.91 7.51
CA CYS A 209 17.02 -24.21 6.77
C CYS A 209 16.73 -22.72 6.60
N ILE A 210 15.61 -22.20 7.11
CA ILE A 210 15.25 -20.78 7.06
C ILE A 210 15.41 -20.19 8.45
N ARG A 211 16.26 -19.16 8.57
CA ARG A 211 16.37 -18.32 9.76
C ARG A 211 15.78 -16.96 9.47
N TRP A 212 14.87 -16.48 10.32
CA TRP A 212 14.15 -15.23 10.10
C TRP A 212 14.48 -14.21 11.19
N ILE A 213 15.13 -13.11 10.81
CA ILE A 213 15.43 -11.99 11.70
C ILE A 213 14.26 -11.02 11.68
N ILE A 214 13.49 -10.97 12.75
CA ILE A 214 12.32 -10.11 12.94
C ILE A 214 12.65 -9.03 13.96
N PRO A 215 12.92 -7.77 13.53
CA PRO A 215 13.22 -6.68 14.46
C PRO A 215 12.06 -6.33 15.37
N ARG A 216 10.83 -6.38 14.83
CA ARG A 216 9.56 -6.18 15.52
C ARG A 216 8.48 -7.03 14.86
N ASP A 217 7.63 -7.66 15.68
CA ASP A 217 6.48 -8.38 15.18
C ASP A 217 5.36 -7.41 14.76
N PHE A 218 4.61 -7.80 13.71
CA PHE A 218 3.55 -6.98 13.09
C PHE A 218 2.19 -7.64 13.26
N TRP A 219 1.16 -6.79 13.39
CA TRP A 219 -0.21 -7.19 13.17
C TRP A 219 -0.48 -7.29 11.66
N PHE A 220 -1.12 -8.38 11.23
CA PHE A 220 -1.56 -8.61 9.87
C PHE A 220 -3.06 -8.48 9.75
N LEU A 221 -3.53 -7.95 8.63
CA LEU A 221 -4.94 -8.02 8.24
C LEU A 221 -5.26 -9.39 7.67
N ASN A 222 -6.43 -9.93 8.02
CA ASN A 222 -6.91 -11.17 7.44
C ASN A 222 -7.46 -10.91 6.03
N ARG A 223 -6.87 -11.55 5.01
CA ARG A 223 -7.24 -11.36 3.60
C ARG A 223 -8.68 -11.74 3.32
N ALA A 224 -9.21 -12.74 3.99
CA ALA A 224 -10.61 -13.15 3.83
C ALA A 224 -11.62 -12.04 4.18
N ASN A 225 -11.22 -11.08 5.00
CA ASN A 225 -12.06 -9.96 5.43
C ASN A 225 -12.05 -8.78 4.44
N ILE A 226 -11.24 -8.85 3.37
CA ILE A 226 -11.05 -7.76 2.41
C ILE A 226 -11.20 -8.35 1.01
N GLN A 227 -12.43 -8.79 0.68
CA GLN A 227 -12.72 -9.44 -0.59
C GLN A 227 -13.75 -8.63 -1.39
N PRO A 228 -13.59 -8.54 -2.72
CA PRO A 228 -14.63 -8.05 -3.61
C PRO A 228 -15.70 -9.13 -3.81
N GLY A 229 -16.76 -8.75 -4.49
CA GLY A 229 -17.82 -9.68 -4.90
C GLY A 229 -18.99 -9.72 -3.91
N GLU A 230 -20.16 -9.94 -4.48
CA GLU A 230 -21.43 -9.97 -3.76
C GLU A 230 -21.49 -11.10 -2.73
N GLU A 231 -20.85 -12.24 -3.00
CA GLU A 231 -20.78 -13.40 -2.10
C GLU A 231 -19.98 -13.14 -0.82
N PHE A 232 -19.08 -12.14 -0.84
CA PHE A 232 -18.33 -11.72 0.34
C PHE A 232 -18.96 -10.53 1.08
N PHE A 233 -20.13 -10.04 0.62
CA PHE A 233 -20.77 -8.86 1.17
C PHE A 233 -20.92 -8.95 2.70
N VAL A 234 -21.57 -10.01 3.18
CA VAL A 234 -21.82 -10.19 4.62
C VAL A 234 -20.52 -10.32 5.40
N GLN A 235 -19.54 -11.04 4.87
CA GLN A 235 -18.22 -11.20 5.51
C GLN A 235 -17.46 -9.88 5.56
N SER A 236 -17.36 -9.15 4.45
CA SER A 236 -16.58 -7.90 4.36
C SER A 236 -17.20 -6.79 5.22
N PHE A 237 -18.53 -6.60 5.18
CA PHE A 237 -19.21 -5.65 6.04
C PHE A 237 -19.29 -6.12 7.50
N GLY A 238 -19.39 -7.42 7.75
CA GLY A 238 -19.27 -8.02 9.08
C GLY A 238 -17.90 -7.74 9.72
N SER A 239 -16.84 -7.77 8.92
CA SER A 239 -15.50 -7.38 9.36
C SER A 239 -15.45 -5.89 9.77
N VAL A 240 -16.04 -5.00 8.97
CA VAL A 240 -16.14 -3.57 9.34
C VAL A 240 -16.90 -3.40 10.67
N ALA A 241 -18.04 -4.09 10.83
CA ALA A 241 -18.80 -4.06 12.07
C ALA A 241 -17.96 -4.54 13.26
N ALA A 242 -17.28 -5.67 13.13
CA ALA A 242 -16.44 -6.25 14.20
C ALA A 242 -15.30 -5.31 14.64
N GLN A 243 -14.66 -4.61 13.69
CA GLN A 243 -13.65 -3.61 14.02
C GLN A 243 -14.23 -2.44 14.82
N LEU A 244 -15.38 -1.94 14.41
CA LEU A 244 -16.08 -0.84 15.10
C LEU A 244 -16.62 -1.27 16.48
N GLU A 245 -17.16 -2.49 16.58
CA GLU A 245 -17.57 -3.09 17.87
C GLU A 245 -16.38 -3.24 18.83
N ALA A 246 -15.23 -3.67 18.31
CA ALA A 246 -14.02 -3.75 19.12
C ALA A 246 -13.63 -2.38 19.70
N VAL A 247 -13.71 -1.31 18.90
CA VAL A 247 -13.48 0.06 19.37
C VAL A 247 -14.53 0.48 20.39
N GLY A 248 -15.81 0.26 20.10
CA GLY A 248 -16.93 0.68 20.97
C GLY A 248 -16.92 0.02 22.34
N ALA A 249 -16.47 -1.24 22.42
CA ALA A 249 -16.43 -2.05 23.63
C ALA A 249 -15.06 -2.04 24.35
N ALA A 250 -14.03 -1.38 23.80
CA ALA A 250 -12.69 -1.41 24.40
C ALA A 250 -12.61 -0.56 25.65
N ALA A 251 -12.15 -1.14 26.76
CA ALA A 251 -11.85 -0.42 28.00
C ALA A 251 -10.46 0.24 27.96
N SER A 252 -9.52 -0.33 27.19
CA SER A 252 -8.12 0.11 27.05
C SER A 252 -7.61 -0.18 25.65
N ILE A 253 -6.45 0.40 25.29
CA ILE A 253 -5.75 0.12 24.03
C ILE A 253 -5.38 -1.37 23.94
N SER A 254 -4.85 -1.96 24.99
CA SER A 254 -4.55 -3.39 25.00
C SER A 254 -5.81 -4.22 24.71
N GLY A 255 -6.91 -3.94 25.44
CA GLY A 255 -8.17 -4.65 25.24
C GLY A 255 -8.80 -4.46 23.86
N LEU A 256 -8.52 -3.32 23.19
CA LEU A 256 -8.90 -3.11 21.79
C LEU A 256 -8.24 -4.15 20.89
N PHE A 257 -6.90 -4.29 20.97
CA PHE A 257 -6.17 -5.25 20.14
C PHE A 257 -6.53 -6.70 20.44
N ASP A 258 -6.78 -7.04 21.71
CA ASP A 258 -7.25 -8.37 22.11
C ASP A 258 -8.61 -8.70 21.46
N ARG A 259 -9.52 -7.72 21.38
CA ARG A 259 -10.82 -7.85 20.70
C ARG A 259 -10.66 -7.96 19.19
N LEU A 260 -9.79 -7.15 18.57
CA LEU A 260 -9.52 -7.22 17.14
C LEU A 260 -8.93 -8.57 16.74
N GLU A 261 -8.05 -9.14 17.55
CA GLU A 261 -7.50 -10.47 17.33
C GLU A 261 -8.55 -11.56 17.55
N SER A 262 -9.30 -11.52 18.63
CA SER A 262 -10.37 -12.51 18.91
C SER A 262 -11.45 -12.53 17.83
N ALA A 263 -11.69 -11.37 17.20
CA ALA A 263 -12.60 -11.24 16.05
C ALA A 263 -11.91 -11.52 14.70
N GLU A 264 -10.67 -12.00 14.69
CA GLU A 264 -9.87 -12.29 13.50
C GLU A 264 -9.72 -11.11 12.52
N GLN A 265 -9.80 -9.90 13.05
CA GLN A 265 -9.55 -8.69 12.26
C GLN A 265 -8.06 -8.42 12.13
N LEU A 266 -7.30 -8.73 13.17
CA LEU A 266 -5.85 -8.72 13.18
C LEU A 266 -5.32 -10.12 13.53
N LEU A 267 -4.24 -10.49 12.89
CA LEU A 267 -3.56 -11.77 13.07
C LEU A 267 -2.12 -11.50 13.49
N ARG A 268 -1.51 -12.41 14.26
CA ARG A 268 -0.08 -12.36 14.62
C ARG A 268 0.66 -13.59 14.13
N LEU A 269 1.96 -13.46 13.86
CA LEU A 269 2.81 -14.57 13.41
C LEU A 269 2.97 -15.60 14.53
N ASP A 270 3.38 -15.16 15.71
CA ASP A 270 3.65 -15.98 16.89
C ASP A 270 2.56 -15.72 17.92
N PRO A 271 1.79 -16.77 18.34
CA PRO A 271 0.73 -16.60 19.35
C PRO A 271 1.22 -16.08 20.70
N ASP A 272 2.48 -16.35 21.05
CA ASP A 272 3.06 -15.98 22.35
C ASP A 272 3.68 -14.57 22.35
N ILE A 273 3.83 -13.96 21.17
CA ILE A 273 4.46 -12.65 21.01
C ILE A 273 3.43 -11.61 20.58
N ARG A 274 3.22 -10.59 21.43
CA ARG A 274 2.36 -9.46 21.08
C ARG A 274 3.06 -8.54 20.09
N PRO A 275 2.49 -8.32 18.89
CA PRO A 275 3.03 -7.37 17.95
C PRO A 275 2.97 -5.93 18.46
N THR A 276 3.99 -5.14 18.10
CA THR A 276 4.11 -3.71 18.47
C THR A 276 4.13 -2.79 17.26
N ALA A 277 3.88 -3.37 16.07
CA ALA A 277 3.86 -2.61 14.83
C ALA A 277 2.67 -3.00 13.96
N TYR A 278 2.24 -2.04 13.15
CA TYR A 278 1.20 -2.23 12.14
C TYR A 278 1.60 -1.50 10.86
N ARG A 279 1.50 -2.16 9.71
CA ARG A 279 1.87 -1.59 8.40
C ARG A 279 0.93 -2.06 7.28
N CYS A 280 -0.32 -2.35 7.58
CA CYS A 280 -1.32 -2.77 6.60
C CYS A 280 -0.94 -4.04 5.81
N ALA A 281 -0.03 -4.87 6.31
CA ALA A 281 0.29 -6.13 5.67
C ALA A 281 -0.90 -7.09 5.78
N VAL A 282 -1.20 -7.80 4.68
CA VAL A 282 -2.37 -8.67 4.56
C VAL A 282 -1.89 -10.08 4.25
N VAL A 283 -2.41 -11.07 4.99
CA VAL A 283 -2.12 -12.50 4.79
C VAL A 283 -3.41 -13.31 4.83
N SER A 284 -3.44 -14.48 4.18
CA SER A 284 -4.45 -15.49 4.47
C SER A 284 -4.06 -16.29 5.73
N LYS A 285 -5.02 -17.00 6.33
CA LYS A 285 -4.72 -17.89 7.46
C LYS A 285 -3.78 -19.02 7.05
N GLU A 286 -3.93 -19.51 5.84
CA GLU A 286 -3.13 -20.57 5.25
C GLU A 286 -1.69 -20.11 5.00
N GLU A 287 -1.50 -18.88 4.48
CA GLU A 287 -0.16 -18.27 4.37
C GLU A 287 0.49 -18.13 5.75
N LEU A 288 -0.25 -17.65 6.74
CA LEU A 288 0.23 -17.50 8.10
C LEU A 288 0.61 -18.86 8.72
N ALA A 289 -0.18 -19.91 8.47
CA ALA A 289 0.13 -21.27 8.91
C ALA A 289 1.43 -21.79 8.28
N GLN A 290 1.70 -21.48 7.00
CA GLN A 290 2.97 -21.83 6.36
C GLN A 290 4.14 -21.08 7.00
N LEU A 291 4.01 -19.76 7.19
CA LEU A 291 5.07 -18.95 7.80
C LEU A 291 5.43 -19.42 9.22
N ARG A 292 4.46 -19.89 9.99
CA ARG A 292 4.65 -20.48 11.34
C ARG A 292 5.47 -21.76 11.35
N ARG A 293 5.70 -22.40 10.20
CA ARG A 293 6.63 -23.55 10.09
C ARG A 293 8.09 -23.13 10.23
N ILE A 294 8.41 -21.85 9.96
CA ILE A 294 9.74 -21.28 10.17
C ILE A 294 9.92 -21.03 11.66
N ARG A 295 10.55 -21.96 12.37
CA ARG A 295 10.72 -21.88 13.84
C ARG A 295 11.99 -21.15 14.28
N ASN A 296 13.00 -21.06 13.40
CA ASN A 296 14.25 -20.37 13.70
C ASN A 296 14.07 -18.86 13.52
N VAL A 297 13.36 -18.21 14.44
CA VAL A 297 13.07 -16.79 14.45
C VAL A 297 13.94 -16.05 15.45
N VAL A 298 14.67 -15.02 15.00
CA VAL A 298 15.56 -14.20 15.81
C VAL A 298 14.92 -12.83 16.08
N ARG A 299 14.61 -12.56 17.35
CA ARG A 299 13.96 -11.30 17.80
C ARG A 299 14.92 -10.44 18.64
N MET A 300 16.06 -10.12 18.04
CA MET A 300 17.13 -9.37 18.72
C MET A 300 17.29 -7.95 18.17
N GLY A 301 16.22 -7.38 17.58
CA GLY A 301 16.23 -6.04 17.00
C GLY A 301 16.77 -6.02 15.57
N HIS A 302 17.19 -4.83 15.13
CA HIS A 302 17.65 -4.60 13.76
C HIS A 302 19.06 -5.15 13.55
N VAL A 303 19.36 -5.56 12.31
CA VAL A 303 20.72 -5.85 11.85
C VAL A 303 21.53 -4.55 11.88
N ARG A 304 22.75 -4.59 12.44
CA ARG A 304 23.69 -3.48 12.52
C ARG A 304 24.94 -3.69 11.67
N ASP A 305 25.43 -4.94 11.67
CA ASP A 305 26.64 -5.29 10.96
C ASP A 305 26.62 -6.78 10.58
N ILE A 306 27.11 -7.11 9.40
CA ILE A 306 27.25 -8.49 8.90
C ILE A 306 28.69 -8.73 8.53
N GLN A 307 29.35 -9.62 9.26
CA GLN A 307 30.69 -10.13 9.04
C GLN A 307 30.62 -11.56 8.50
N GLN A 308 31.74 -12.10 8.05
CA GLN A 308 31.77 -13.46 7.45
C GLN A 308 31.31 -14.57 8.39
N GLU A 309 31.50 -14.39 9.72
CA GLU A 309 31.19 -15.43 10.71
C GLU A 309 30.04 -15.02 11.67
N ARG A 310 29.54 -13.79 11.58
CA ARG A 310 28.54 -13.29 12.52
C ARG A 310 27.65 -12.17 11.94
N ILE A 311 26.47 -12.09 12.47
CA ILE A 311 25.56 -10.94 12.30
C ILE A 311 25.38 -10.28 13.67
N THR A 312 25.66 -9.00 13.76
CA THR A 312 25.43 -8.17 14.95
C THR A 312 24.05 -7.52 14.85
N LEU A 313 23.27 -7.66 15.89
CA LEU A 313 21.91 -7.14 16.05
C LEU A 313 21.88 -6.14 17.23
N ASP A 314 20.78 -5.40 17.41
CA ASP A 314 20.63 -4.47 18.53
C ASP A 314 20.90 -5.11 19.90
N LYS A 315 20.53 -6.37 20.08
CA LYS A 315 20.54 -7.06 21.39
C LYS A 315 21.48 -8.27 21.45
N GLY A 316 22.42 -8.39 20.53
CA GLY A 316 23.39 -9.49 20.53
C GLY A 316 23.89 -9.89 19.15
N GLN A 317 24.39 -11.11 19.04
CA GLN A 317 24.99 -11.63 17.82
C GLN A 317 24.49 -13.03 17.51
N ILE A 318 24.46 -13.38 16.24
CA ILE A 318 24.20 -14.73 15.73
C ILE A 318 25.32 -15.16 14.80
N ALA A 319 25.61 -16.46 14.78
CA ALA A 319 26.61 -17.02 13.88
C ALA A 319 26.12 -17.00 12.42
N LEU A 320 27.06 -16.73 11.52
CA LEU A 320 26.94 -16.84 10.07
C LEU A 320 28.02 -17.78 9.57
N THR A 321 27.76 -18.49 8.49
CA THR A 321 28.75 -19.34 7.82
C THR A 321 28.86 -18.98 6.33
N ALA A 322 29.93 -19.39 5.68
CA ALA A 322 30.13 -19.13 4.25
C ALA A 322 29.06 -19.81 3.35
N ALA A 323 28.36 -20.83 3.88
CA ALA A 323 27.29 -21.51 3.18
C ALA A 323 25.90 -20.82 3.33
N ASP A 324 25.79 -19.83 4.22
CA ASP A 324 24.57 -19.07 4.44
C ASP A 324 24.38 -17.97 3.37
N VAL A 325 23.11 -17.67 3.07
CA VAL A 325 22.74 -16.52 2.21
C VAL A 325 21.85 -15.59 3.00
N VAL A 326 22.25 -14.34 3.11
CA VAL A 326 21.43 -13.28 3.69
C VAL A 326 20.53 -12.69 2.61
N ILE A 327 19.23 -12.62 2.85
CA ILE A 327 18.25 -11.99 1.95
C ILE A 327 17.82 -10.68 2.58
N ASP A 328 18.17 -9.58 1.95
CA ASP A 328 17.87 -8.25 2.46
C ASP A 328 16.42 -7.84 2.18
N CYS A 329 15.61 -7.86 3.22
CA CYS A 329 14.22 -7.40 3.24
C CYS A 329 14.05 -6.19 4.18
N THR A 330 15.11 -5.39 4.39
CA THR A 330 15.12 -4.31 5.39
C THR A 330 14.62 -2.97 4.86
N ALA A 331 14.32 -2.86 3.57
CA ALA A 331 13.73 -1.65 3.00
C ALA A 331 12.50 -1.22 3.79
N SER A 332 12.42 0.08 4.11
CA SER A 332 11.39 0.61 5.01
C SER A 332 9.97 0.65 4.39
N GLY A 333 9.85 0.37 3.11
CA GLY A 333 8.60 0.51 2.37
C GLY A 333 8.29 1.98 2.09
N ILE A 334 7.20 2.53 2.64
CA ILE A 334 6.85 3.94 2.43
C ILE A 334 7.84 4.87 3.14
N SER A 335 8.37 5.84 2.39
CA SER A 335 9.26 6.86 2.93
C SER A 335 8.52 7.72 3.97
N ARG A 336 9.22 8.04 5.07
CA ARG A 336 8.68 8.87 6.15
C ARG A 336 8.82 10.33 5.78
N ARG A 337 7.83 10.89 5.10
CA ARG A 337 7.71 12.35 4.95
C ARG A 337 6.71 12.89 5.96
N PRO A 338 6.89 14.14 6.45
CA PRO A 338 5.90 14.80 7.29
C PRO A 338 4.55 14.85 6.58
N MET A 339 3.46 14.67 7.32
CA MET A 339 2.14 14.97 6.75
C MET A 339 2.03 16.48 6.48
N THR A 340 1.50 16.83 5.32
CA THR A 340 1.26 18.21 4.90
C THR A 340 -0.12 18.33 4.27
N SER A 341 -0.60 19.53 4.06
CA SER A 341 -1.81 19.76 3.28
C SER A 341 -1.69 19.12 1.89
N ILE A 342 -2.78 18.52 1.41
CA ILE A 342 -2.82 17.96 0.06
C ILE A 342 -2.71 19.07 -0.95
N TRP A 343 -3.53 20.11 -0.81
CA TRP A 343 -3.43 21.32 -1.62
C TRP A 343 -2.67 22.39 -0.86
N ALA A 344 -1.51 22.78 -1.37
CA ALA A 344 -0.66 23.82 -0.82
C ALA A 344 -0.09 24.69 -1.95
N ASP A 345 -0.47 25.93 -2.02
CA ASP A 345 -0.15 26.87 -3.10
C ASP A 345 -0.55 26.29 -4.48
N LYS A 346 0.42 26.08 -5.37
CA LYS A 346 0.23 25.43 -6.68
C LYS A 346 0.63 23.96 -6.69
N LYS A 347 0.77 23.34 -5.53
CA LYS A 347 1.15 21.91 -5.40
C LYS A 347 0.00 21.07 -4.87
N ILE A 348 -0.12 19.86 -5.40
CA ILE A 348 -1.01 18.81 -4.92
C ILE A 348 -0.13 17.63 -4.48
N ASN A 349 -0.05 17.39 -3.18
CA ASN A 349 0.76 16.33 -2.59
C ASN A 349 -0.11 15.08 -2.41
N LEU A 350 0.07 14.05 -3.25
CA LEU A 350 -0.73 12.84 -3.15
C LEU A 350 -0.36 12.06 -1.87
N GLN A 351 -1.29 12.02 -0.93
CA GLN A 351 -1.19 11.34 0.35
C GLN A 351 -2.43 10.48 0.60
N LEU A 352 -2.38 9.65 1.63
CA LEU A 352 -3.56 8.88 2.04
C LEU A 352 -4.64 9.82 2.60
N VAL A 353 -5.88 9.60 2.18
CA VAL A 353 -7.09 10.18 2.79
C VAL A 353 -8.01 9.11 3.36
N ARG A 354 -7.64 7.84 3.16
CA ARG A 354 -8.26 6.64 3.73
C ARG A 354 -7.19 5.61 4.08
N THR A 355 -7.44 4.87 5.16
CA THR A 355 -6.56 3.82 5.69
C THR A 355 -6.06 2.87 4.63
N CYS A 356 -4.74 2.75 4.46
CA CYS A 356 -4.05 1.76 3.62
C CYS A 356 -4.47 1.69 2.14
N GLN A 357 -5.09 2.74 1.59
CA GLN A 357 -5.62 2.73 0.22
C GLN A 357 -5.07 3.91 -0.62
N PRO A 358 -3.82 3.85 -1.07
CA PRO A 358 -3.18 4.95 -1.78
C PRO A 358 -3.86 5.28 -3.13
N LEU A 359 -4.32 4.27 -3.87
CA LEU A 359 -4.93 4.49 -5.19
C LEU A 359 -6.32 5.10 -5.07
N PHE A 360 -7.14 4.60 -4.15
CA PHE A 360 -8.40 5.24 -3.82
C PHE A 360 -8.19 6.69 -3.40
N SER A 361 -7.18 6.94 -2.56
CA SER A 361 -6.87 8.28 -2.08
C SER A 361 -6.47 9.21 -3.21
N ALA A 362 -5.59 8.77 -4.10
CA ALA A 362 -5.17 9.54 -5.26
C ALA A 362 -6.33 9.79 -6.25
N ALA A 363 -7.18 8.80 -6.49
CA ALA A 363 -8.37 8.95 -7.33
C ALA A 363 -9.36 9.95 -6.71
N LEU A 364 -9.67 9.83 -5.41
CA LEU A 364 -10.57 10.80 -4.76
C LEU A 364 -10.00 12.22 -4.80
N ILE A 365 -8.70 12.40 -4.57
CA ILE A 365 -8.05 13.72 -4.69
C ILE A 365 -8.19 14.25 -6.13
N GLY A 366 -7.99 13.40 -7.13
CA GLY A 366 -8.18 13.75 -8.55
C GLY A 366 -9.62 14.13 -8.87
N PHE A 367 -10.59 13.38 -8.36
CA PHE A 367 -12.01 13.67 -8.51
C PHE A 367 -12.38 15.02 -7.86
N VAL A 368 -11.96 15.26 -6.61
CA VAL A 368 -12.18 16.50 -5.87
C VAL A 368 -11.55 17.69 -6.62
N GLU A 369 -10.33 17.53 -7.13
CA GLU A 369 -9.66 18.56 -7.91
C GLU A 369 -10.40 18.89 -9.22
N ALA A 370 -10.92 17.87 -9.89
CA ALA A 370 -11.60 18.02 -11.18
C ALA A 370 -13.01 18.60 -11.07
N THR A 371 -13.72 18.37 -9.95
CA THR A 371 -15.17 18.60 -9.87
C THR A 371 -15.58 19.67 -8.84
N LEU A 372 -14.79 19.88 -7.79
CA LEU A 372 -15.08 20.89 -6.77
C LEU A 372 -14.36 22.21 -7.12
N ASP A 373 -15.13 23.15 -7.67
CA ASP A 373 -14.67 24.53 -7.88
C ASP A 373 -14.72 25.29 -6.53
N SER A 374 -13.77 24.99 -5.66
CA SER A 374 -13.70 25.54 -4.31
C SER A 374 -12.26 25.85 -3.92
N ASP A 375 -12.10 26.65 -2.85
CA ASP A 375 -10.78 26.99 -2.34
C ASP A 375 -10.04 25.79 -1.75
N GLN A 376 -8.73 25.93 -1.60
CA GLN A 376 -7.87 24.87 -1.07
C GLN A 376 -8.21 24.52 0.39
N ALA A 377 -8.71 25.47 1.17
CA ALA A 377 -9.06 25.25 2.57
C ALA A 377 -10.22 24.25 2.66
N LEU A 378 -11.24 24.40 1.82
CA LEU A 378 -12.35 23.48 1.76
C LEU A 378 -11.89 22.08 1.27
N LYS A 379 -11.15 22.00 0.16
CA LYS A 379 -10.60 20.74 -0.36
C LYS A 379 -9.79 19.99 0.72
N ASN A 380 -8.91 20.70 1.44
CA ASN A 380 -8.12 20.14 2.53
C ASN A 380 -8.98 19.70 3.72
N SER A 381 -10.10 20.37 3.99
CA SER A 381 -11.00 20.00 5.10
C SER A 381 -11.71 18.66 4.87
N ILE A 382 -12.01 18.33 3.60
CA ILE A 382 -12.67 17.07 3.20
C ILE A 382 -11.67 15.97 2.85
N CYS A 383 -10.41 16.29 2.62
CA CYS A 383 -9.34 15.36 2.33
C CYS A 383 -8.20 15.50 3.36
N THR A 384 -8.50 15.32 4.64
CA THR A 384 -7.47 15.36 5.69
C THR A 384 -6.50 14.18 5.50
N PRO A 385 -5.16 14.41 5.45
CA PRO A 385 -4.20 13.34 5.31
C PRO A 385 -4.27 12.32 6.45
N VAL A 386 -4.25 11.03 6.10
CA VAL A 386 -4.21 9.91 7.04
C VAL A 386 -2.75 9.50 7.23
N PRO A 387 -2.22 9.48 8.47
CA PRO A 387 -0.84 9.10 8.70
C PRO A 387 -0.59 7.65 8.29
N PHE A 388 0.61 7.38 7.77
CA PHE A 388 1.01 6.00 7.50
C PHE A 388 1.46 5.33 8.81
N PRO A 389 0.98 4.10 9.12
CA PRO A 389 1.22 3.48 10.41
C PRO A 389 2.64 2.95 10.56
N VAL A 390 3.19 3.05 11.75
CA VAL A 390 4.51 2.54 12.16
C VAL A 390 4.42 1.65 13.39
N VAL A 391 3.67 2.12 14.39
CA VAL A 391 3.38 1.36 15.61
C VAL A 391 1.95 0.80 15.55
N ASP A 392 1.66 -0.14 16.40
CA ASP A 392 0.33 -0.78 16.41
C ASP A 392 -0.80 0.23 16.70
N THR A 393 -0.58 1.15 17.64
CA THR A 393 -1.56 2.17 18.02
C THR A 393 -1.93 3.15 16.92
N ASP A 394 -1.08 3.31 15.90
CA ASP A 394 -1.39 4.12 14.71
C ASP A 394 -2.63 3.61 13.96
N TRP A 395 -2.98 2.32 14.12
CA TRP A 395 -4.21 1.74 13.58
C TRP A 395 -5.45 2.55 14.01
N LEU A 396 -5.52 2.93 15.31
CA LEU A 396 -6.63 3.69 15.84
C LEU A 396 -6.67 5.13 15.29
N THR A 397 -5.51 5.78 15.24
CA THR A 397 -5.38 7.14 14.69
C THR A 397 -5.80 7.18 13.23
N MET A 398 -5.36 6.20 12.43
CA MET A 398 -5.74 6.08 11.03
C MET A 398 -7.25 5.87 10.87
N LEU A 399 -7.85 4.99 11.68
CA LEU A 399 -9.29 4.75 11.65
C LEU A 399 -10.08 6.03 11.99
N ALA A 400 -9.63 6.78 12.99
CA ALA A 400 -10.27 8.03 13.41
C ALA A 400 -10.25 9.09 12.28
N VAL A 401 -9.09 9.32 11.67
CA VAL A 401 -8.96 10.30 10.57
C VAL A 401 -9.76 9.84 9.34
N SER A 402 -9.68 8.55 8.98
CA SER A 402 -10.45 8.00 7.86
C SER A 402 -11.96 8.13 8.09
N THR A 403 -12.42 7.92 9.32
CA THR A 403 -13.85 8.10 9.68
C THR A 403 -14.27 9.56 9.59
N LYS A 404 -13.43 10.49 10.07
CA LYS A 404 -13.66 11.94 9.93
C LYS A 404 -13.83 12.34 8.46
N ASN A 405 -12.91 11.89 7.59
CA ASN A 405 -12.97 12.15 6.16
C ASN A 405 -14.27 11.59 5.55
N ARG A 406 -14.63 10.34 5.87
CA ARG A 406 -15.86 9.72 5.37
C ARG A 406 -17.13 10.49 5.78
N VAL A 407 -17.18 11.03 7.00
CA VAL A 407 -18.28 11.90 7.46
C VAL A 407 -18.31 13.21 6.67
N ALA A 408 -17.13 13.77 6.37
CA ALA A 408 -17.05 14.99 5.55
C ALA A 408 -17.55 14.75 4.13
N TRP A 409 -17.18 13.62 3.48
CA TRP A 409 -17.59 13.28 2.11
C TRP A 409 -19.11 13.19 1.93
N ARG A 410 -19.82 12.66 2.94
CA ARG A 410 -21.29 12.53 2.92
C ARG A 410 -22.05 13.85 2.78
N LYS A 411 -21.39 14.99 3.01
CA LYS A 411 -21.99 16.32 2.84
C LYS A 411 -22.04 16.78 1.38
N TYR A 412 -21.37 16.04 0.48
CA TYR A 412 -21.23 16.37 -0.94
C TYR A 412 -21.85 15.27 -1.79
N PRO A 413 -23.05 15.51 -2.36
CA PRO A 413 -23.76 14.50 -3.16
C PRO A 413 -22.94 13.94 -4.34
N GLU A 414 -22.12 14.78 -4.96
CA GLU A 414 -21.23 14.39 -6.05
C GLU A 414 -20.14 13.40 -5.59
N ILE A 415 -19.59 13.58 -4.38
CA ILE A 415 -18.61 12.64 -3.80
C ILE A 415 -19.31 11.33 -3.44
N GLU A 416 -20.50 11.38 -2.83
CA GLU A 416 -21.28 10.16 -2.52
C GLU A 416 -21.61 9.36 -3.79
N LYS A 417 -22.01 10.06 -4.87
CA LYS A 417 -22.26 9.43 -6.17
C LYS A 417 -20.99 8.77 -6.71
N TRP A 418 -19.84 9.46 -6.66
CA TRP A 418 -18.56 8.91 -7.08
C TRP A 418 -18.17 7.70 -6.23
N LEU A 419 -18.33 7.75 -4.90
CA LEU A 419 -18.05 6.64 -3.99
C LEU A 419 -18.90 5.39 -4.32
N ALA A 420 -20.15 5.57 -4.70
CA ALA A 420 -21.03 4.47 -5.08
C ALA A 420 -20.64 3.80 -6.41
N GLN A 421 -19.99 4.54 -7.29
CA GLN A 421 -19.62 4.10 -8.64
C GLN A 421 -18.14 3.66 -8.76
N SER A 422 -17.26 4.20 -7.89
CA SER A 422 -15.83 3.96 -7.95
C SER A 422 -15.48 2.52 -7.58
N ARG A 423 -14.87 1.79 -8.52
CA ARG A 423 -14.33 0.46 -8.25
C ARG A 423 -13.20 0.49 -7.21
N LEU A 424 -12.45 1.60 -7.13
CA LEU A 424 -11.39 1.79 -6.13
C LEU A 424 -11.93 2.01 -4.71
N ASN A 425 -13.24 2.27 -4.55
CA ASN A 425 -13.90 2.27 -3.25
C ASN A 425 -13.96 0.85 -2.63
N GLY A 426 -13.59 -0.17 -3.39
CA GLY A 426 -13.56 -1.56 -2.98
C GLY A 426 -14.98 -2.08 -2.69
N PHE A 427 -15.09 -3.01 -1.77
CA PHE A 427 -16.39 -3.59 -1.41
C PHE A 427 -17.37 -2.54 -0.83
N PHE A 428 -16.93 -1.38 -0.37
CA PHE A 428 -17.82 -0.33 0.12
C PHE A 428 -18.80 0.17 -0.95
N ALA A 429 -18.42 0.10 -2.24
CA ALA A 429 -19.33 0.46 -3.33
C ALA A 429 -20.55 -0.48 -3.41
N LEU A 430 -20.45 -1.70 -2.91
CA LEU A 430 -21.55 -2.68 -2.90
C LEU A 430 -22.70 -2.25 -1.98
N ALA A 431 -22.43 -1.48 -0.91
CA ALA A 431 -23.47 -1.02 0.00
C ALA A 431 -24.55 -0.21 -0.70
N ALA A 432 -24.19 0.58 -1.73
CA ALA A 432 -25.15 1.37 -2.50
C ALA A 432 -26.04 0.52 -3.44
N ARG A 433 -25.68 -0.76 -3.65
CA ARG A 433 -26.41 -1.70 -4.52
C ARG A 433 -27.27 -2.66 -3.74
N ALA A 434 -27.13 -2.72 -2.40
CA ALA A 434 -27.93 -3.61 -1.55
C ALA A 434 -29.40 -3.20 -1.60
N LYS A 435 -30.28 -4.20 -1.78
CA LYS A 435 -31.72 -3.98 -1.88
C LYS A 435 -32.43 -4.22 -0.54
N PRO A 436 -33.57 -3.55 -0.29
CA PRO A 436 -34.29 -3.71 0.98
C PRO A 436 -34.81 -5.13 1.26
N ASP A 437 -35.00 -5.96 0.24
CA ASP A 437 -35.42 -7.35 0.33
C ASP A 437 -34.26 -8.34 0.60
N GLU A 438 -33.04 -7.91 0.50
CA GLU A 438 -31.83 -8.68 0.83
C GLU A 438 -31.56 -8.64 2.35
N SER A 439 -32.32 -9.37 3.13
CA SER A 439 -32.37 -9.28 4.60
C SER A 439 -31.00 -9.43 5.28
N GLU A 440 -30.14 -10.37 4.85
CA GLU A 440 -28.81 -10.56 5.44
C GLU A 440 -27.89 -9.37 5.20
N LYS A 441 -27.93 -8.80 3.99
CA LYS A 441 -27.16 -7.58 3.66
C LYS A 441 -27.66 -6.40 4.48
N MET A 442 -28.97 -6.25 4.62
CA MET A 442 -29.53 -5.15 5.41
C MET A 442 -29.19 -5.30 6.90
N MET A 443 -29.26 -6.51 7.46
CA MET A 443 -28.85 -6.76 8.84
C MET A 443 -27.39 -6.42 9.10
N VAL A 444 -26.47 -6.82 8.22
CA VAL A 444 -25.04 -6.49 8.43
C VAL A 444 -24.78 -5.00 8.26
N LEU A 445 -25.44 -4.30 7.35
CA LEU A 445 -25.33 -2.85 7.21
C LEU A 445 -25.87 -2.12 8.45
N GLN A 446 -26.98 -2.57 9.02
CA GLN A 446 -27.51 -2.04 10.27
C GLN A 446 -26.53 -2.29 11.43
N ARG A 447 -25.92 -3.49 11.51
CA ARG A 447 -24.88 -3.79 12.49
C ARG A 447 -23.70 -2.83 12.38
N VAL A 448 -23.22 -2.55 11.16
CA VAL A 448 -22.16 -1.53 10.91
C VAL A 448 -22.58 -0.16 11.44
N GLN A 449 -23.82 0.25 11.21
CA GLN A 449 -24.34 1.55 11.64
C GLN A 449 -24.38 1.67 13.17
N VAL A 450 -24.89 0.65 13.86
CA VAL A 450 -24.93 0.59 15.33
C VAL A 450 -23.52 0.61 15.91
N ALA A 451 -22.63 -0.23 15.37
CA ALA A 451 -21.22 -0.30 15.79
C ALA A 451 -20.49 1.03 15.56
N ALA A 452 -20.77 1.72 14.45
CA ALA A 452 -20.17 3.03 14.16
C ALA A 452 -20.56 4.10 15.18
N SER A 453 -21.80 4.09 15.66
CA SER A 453 -22.28 4.98 16.72
C SER A 453 -21.52 4.72 18.05
N ALA A 454 -21.43 3.46 18.46
CA ALA A 454 -20.70 3.07 19.67
C ALA A 454 -19.21 3.43 19.59
N ALA A 455 -18.57 3.12 18.44
CA ALA A 455 -17.16 3.46 18.19
C ALA A 455 -16.94 4.98 18.22
N SER A 456 -17.82 5.77 17.61
CA SER A 456 -17.73 7.23 17.59
C SER A 456 -17.74 7.83 19.00
N SER A 457 -18.58 7.28 19.90
CA SER A 457 -18.66 7.72 21.30
C SER A 457 -17.42 7.32 22.11
N ARG A 458 -16.80 6.18 21.79
CA ARG A 458 -15.63 5.66 22.55
C ARG A 458 -14.29 6.17 22.03
N MET A 459 -14.18 6.45 20.75
CA MET A 459 -12.96 6.84 20.05
C MET A 459 -12.17 7.99 20.74
N PRO A 460 -12.79 9.10 21.15
CA PRO A 460 -12.06 10.21 21.79
C PRO A 460 -11.29 9.77 23.04
N ALA A 461 -11.92 8.97 23.91
CA ALA A 461 -11.28 8.50 25.13
C ALA A 461 -10.11 7.54 24.85
N LEU A 462 -10.21 6.68 23.82
CA LEU A 462 -9.10 5.81 23.41
C LEU A 462 -7.95 6.60 22.80
N LEU A 463 -8.23 7.63 21.99
CA LEU A 463 -7.20 8.50 21.40
C LEU A 463 -6.49 9.31 22.49
N GLN A 464 -7.21 9.79 23.50
CA GLN A 464 -6.61 10.48 24.63
C GLN A 464 -5.66 9.57 25.43
N ALA A 465 -5.94 8.28 25.51
CA ALA A 465 -5.09 7.30 26.20
C ALA A 465 -3.81 6.94 25.41
N LEU A 466 -3.63 7.44 24.18
CA LEU A 466 -2.40 7.29 23.40
C LEU A 466 -1.36 8.38 23.71
N ASN A 467 -1.81 9.50 24.28
CA ASN A 467 -0.98 10.66 24.65
C ASN A 467 -0.58 10.57 26.14
#